data_4e6537601ff5b99c1abe991b3f68a078
#
_entry.id   4e6537601ff5b99c1abe991b3f68a078
#
_cell.length_a   1.000
_cell.length_b   1.000
_cell.length_c   1.000
_cell.angle_alpha   90.00
_cell.angle_beta   90.00
_cell.angle_gamma   90.00
#
_symmetry.space_group_name_H-M   'P 1'
#
loop_
_entity.id
_entity.type
_entity.pdbx_description
1 polymer ?
#
loop_
_entity_poly.entity_id
_entity_poly.type
_entity_poly.pdbx_seq_one_letter_code
_entity_poly.pdbx_strand_id
1 'polypeptide(L)'
;MVKRKKSFLAVLLVIAYLVTSVALALDYKYVGSKKSNKNHYPTCRSAQRIKPDNLVTFKSAQEAKAAGYVPCKVCKPPVND
;
A
#
# COMPACT_ATOMS: atom_id res chain seq x y z
N MET A 1 -34.17 -26.59 -7.59
CA MET A 1 -33.16 -26.41 -8.66
C MET A 1 -32.84 -24.95 -8.90
N VAL A 2 -33.82 -24.09 -8.92
CA VAL A 2 -33.60 -22.64 -9.11
C VAL A 2 -32.71 -22.05 -8.02
N LYS A 3 -32.80 -22.54 -6.79
CA LYS A 3 -31.98 -22.08 -5.67
C LYS A 3 -30.49 -22.33 -5.87
N ARG A 4 -30.10 -23.44 -6.54
CA ARG A 4 -28.68 -23.75 -6.78
C ARG A 4 -28.03 -22.76 -7.73
N LYS A 5 -28.74 -22.33 -8.78
CA LYS A 5 -28.24 -21.36 -9.74
C LYS A 5 -28.00 -20.00 -9.06
N LYS A 6 -28.90 -19.58 -8.19
CA LYS A 6 -28.75 -18.31 -7.46
C LYS A 6 -27.53 -18.34 -6.53
N SER A 7 -27.29 -19.43 -5.82
CA SER A 7 -26.14 -19.58 -4.93
C SER A 7 -24.82 -19.55 -5.70
N PHE A 8 -24.80 -20.17 -6.87
CA PHE A 8 -23.59 -20.18 -7.72
C PHE A 8 -23.22 -18.78 -8.20
N LEU A 9 -24.20 -18.01 -8.66
CA LEU A 9 -23.97 -16.61 -9.09
C LEU A 9 -23.51 -15.74 -7.94
N ALA A 10 -24.06 -15.93 -6.74
CA ALA A 10 -23.63 -15.16 -5.58
C ALA A 10 -22.16 -15.42 -5.22
N VAL A 11 -21.72 -16.67 -5.31
CA VAL A 11 -20.32 -17.03 -5.07
C VAL A 11 -19.39 -16.36 -6.06
N LEU A 12 -19.75 -16.35 -7.35
CA LEU A 12 -18.93 -15.69 -8.38
C LEU A 12 -18.80 -14.18 -8.13
N LEU A 13 -19.87 -13.52 -7.72
CA LEU A 13 -19.84 -12.09 -7.42
C LEU A 13 -18.94 -11.79 -6.23
N VAL A 14 -18.95 -12.62 -5.20
CA VAL A 14 -18.09 -12.45 -4.02
C VAL A 14 -16.63 -12.58 -4.42
N ILE A 15 -16.27 -13.54 -5.24
CA ILE A 15 -14.90 -13.75 -5.71
C ILE A 15 -14.41 -12.52 -6.49
N ALA A 16 -15.22 -11.99 -7.38
CA ALA A 16 -14.89 -10.79 -8.16
C ALA A 16 -14.66 -9.57 -7.25
N TYR A 17 -15.48 -9.41 -6.22
CA TYR A 17 -15.35 -8.32 -5.25
C TYR A 17 -14.02 -8.43 -4.48
N LEU A 18 -13.64 -9.61 -4.03
CA LEU A 18 -12.39 -9.83 -3.30
C LEU A 18 -11.16 -9.47 -4.15
N VAL A 19 -11.17 -9.83 -5.42
CA VAL A 19 -10.08 -9.47 -6.35
C VAL A 19 -9.96 -7.95 -6.47
N THR A 20 -11.08 -7.24 -6.60
CA THR A 20 -11.11 -5.78 -6.68
C THR A 20 -10.55 -5.14 -5.40
N SER A 21 -10.89 -5.69 -4.22
CA SER A 21 -10.39 -5.19 -2.94
C SER A 21 -8.87 -5.33 -2.82
N VAL A 22 -8.29 -6.42 -3.30
CA VAL A 22 -6.83 -6.61 -3.30
C VAL A 22 -6.15 -5.55 -4.16
N ALA A 23 -6.70 -5.23 -5.33
CA ALA A 23 -6.16 -4.18 -6.20
C ALA A 23 -6.15 -2.81 -5.50
N LEU A 24 -7.19 -2.49 -4.72
CA LEU A 24 -7.27 -1.21 -3.98
C LEU A 24 -6.25 -1.14 -2.84
N ALA A 25 -5.81 -2.28 -2.30
CA ALA A 25 -4.83 -2.31 -1.21
C ALA A 25 -3.43 -1.85 -1.64
N LEU A 26 -3.16 -1.72 -2.95
CA LEU A 26 -1.88 -1.26 -3.48
C LEU A 26 -1.85 0.26 -3.75
N ASP A 27 -2.84 1.01 -3.27
CA ASP A 27 -2.96 2.44 -3.53
C ASP A 27 -2.14 3.26 -2.53
N TYR A 28 -0.81 3.21 -2.67
CA TYR A 28 0.12 4.06 -1.92
C TYR A 28 1.29 4.44 -2.81
N LYS A 29 1.90 5.59 -2.53
CA LYS A 29 3.02 6.11 -3.33
C LYS A 29 4.36 5.95 -2.63
N TYR A 30 4.39 6.00 -1.31
CA TYR A 30 5.63 5.98 -0.54
C TYR A 30 5.52 4.99 0.62
N VAL A 31 6.69 4.56 1.10
CA VAL A 31 6.77 3.66 2.24
C VAL A 31 7.83 4.15 3.22
N GLY A 32 7.74 3.73 4.47
CA GLY A 32 8.70 4.03 5.50
C GLY A 32 8.80 2.90 6.50
N SER A 33 9.73 3.01 7.45
CA SER A 33 9.90 2.04 8.52
C SER A 33 9.49 2.66 9.85
N LYS A 34 8.85 1.88 10.71
CA LYS A 34 8.56 2.31 12.10
C LYS A 34 9.84 2.57 12.90
N LYS A 35 10.96 1.98 12.50
CA LYS A 35 12.26 2.13 13.18
C LYS A 35 13.10 3.27 12.62
N SER A 36 12.60 3.98 11.61
CA SER A 36 13.30 5.05 10.94
C SER A 36 12.33 6.19 10.66
N ASN A 37 12.86 7.37 10.33
CA ASN A 37 12.03 8.50 9.91
C ASN A 37 12.21 8.83 8.42
N LYS A 38 12.71 7.88 7.63
CA LYS A 38 12.92 8.08 6.19
C LYS A 38 11.80 7.47 5.39
N ASN A 39 11.25 8.23 4.43
CA ASN A 39 10.30 7.68 3.48
C ASN A 39 10.96 7.48 2.12
N HIS A 40 10.49 6.49 1.38
CA HIS A 40 11.10 6.01 0.15
C HIS A 40 10.04 5.77 -0.92
N TYR A 41 10.45 5.75 -2.19
CA TYR A 41 9.65 5.08 -3.21
C TYR A 41 9.60 3.58 -2.90
N PRO A 42 8.50 2.89 -3.21
CA PRO A 42 8.40 1.45 -2.94
C PRO A 42 9.48 0.62 -3.64
N THR A 43 9.99 1.11 -4.77
CA THR A 43 11.06 0.45 -5.54
C THR A 43 12.46 0.76 -5.03
N CYS A 44 12.59 1.63 -4.04
CA CYS A 44 13.89 2.00 -3.47
C CYS A 44 14.55 0.77 -2.83
N ARG A 45 15.85 0.62 -3.03
CA ARG A 45 16.62 -0.48 -2.42
C ARG A 45 16.44 -0.50 -0.90
N SER A 46 16.49 0.65 -0.27
CA SER A 46 16.29 0.75 1.19
C SER A 46 14.88 0.35 1.61
N ALA A 47 13.88 0.64 0.79
CA ALA A 47 12.50 0.25 1.07
C ALA A 47 12.33 -1.28 1.06
N GLN A 48 13.01 -1.95 0.14
CA GLN A 48 12.93 -3.40 0.00
C GLN A 48 13.53 -4.15 1.20
N ARG A 49 14.34 -3.47 2.00
CA ARG A 49 14.95 -4.04 3.21
C ARG A 49 14.07 -3.88 4.45
N ILE A 50 12.98 -3.15 4.36
CA ILE A 50 12.06 -2.95 5.49
C ILE A 50 11.30 -4.24 5.73
N LYS A 51 11.33 -4.73 6.98
CA LYS A 51 10.56 -5.91 7.37
C LYS A 51 9.06 -5.58 7.35
N PRO A 52 8.20 -6.52 6.94
CA PRO A 52 6.76 -6.28 6.87
C PRO A 52 6.16 -5.73 8.17
N ASP A 53 6.64 -6.18 9.32
CA ASP A 53 6.15 -5.71 10.63
C ASP A 53 6.45 -4.24 10.90
N ASN A 54 7.46 -3.70 10.22
CA ASN A 54 7.89 -2.31 10.38
C ASN A 54 7.46 -1.41 9.23
N LEU A 55 6.82 -1.96 8.20
CA LEU A 55 6.44 -1.22 7.01
C LEU A 55 5.27 -0.29 7.28
N VAL A 56 5.42 0.98 6.90
CA VAL A 56 4.38 2.00 6.93
C VAL A 56 4.19 2.50 5.51
N THR A 57 2.96 2.74 5.09
CA THR A 57 2.65 3.24 3.75
C THR A 57 2.04 4.63 3.82
N PHE A 58 2.32 5.44 2.79
CA PHE A 58 1.80 6.80 2.68
C PHE A 58 1.21 7.02 1.29
N LYS A 59 0.06 7.68 1.23
CA LYS A 59 -0.61 7.98 -0.04
C LYS A 59 0.00 9.20 -0.75
N SER A 60 0.68 10.07 0.00
CA SER A 60 1.27 11.29 -0.52
C SER A 60 2.52 11.68 0.25
N ALA A 61 3.32 12.57 -0.31
CA ALA A 61 4.48 13.12 0.37
C ALA A 61 4.06 13.96 1.58
N GLN A 62 2.94 14.67 1.49
CA GLN A 62 2.41 15.44 2.62
C GLN A 62 2.04 14.54 3.80
N GLU A 63 1.45 13.38 3.51
CA GLU A 63 1.09 12.41 4.56
C GLU A 63 2.34 11.91 5.28
N ALA A 64 3.41 11.60 4.54
CA ALA A 64 4.67 11.16 5.12
C ALA A 64 5.29 12.27 5.98
N LYS A 65 5.28 13.50 5.50
CA LYS A 65 5.81 14.65 6.23
C LYS A 65 5.02 14.90 7.51
N ALA A 66 3.69 14.80 7.46
CA ALA A 66 2.83 14.98 8.63
C ALA A 66 3.11 13.92 9.69
N ALA A 67 3.53 12.71 9.28
CA ALA A 67 3.91 11.64 10.18
C ALA A 67 5.34 11.76 10.71
N GLY A 68 6.07 12.82 10.37
CA GLY A 68 7.43 13.06 10.83
C GLY A 68 8.52 12.41 9.99
N TYR A 69 8.19 11.96 8.79
CA TYR A 69 9.16 11.33 7.89
C TYR A 69 9.81 12.35 6.97
N VAL A 70 11.06 12.09 6.60
CA VAL A 70 11.81 12.91 5.65
C VAL A 70 12.24 12.05 4.47
N PRO A 71 12.44 12.65 3.27
CA PRO A 71 12.81 11.87 2.09
C PRO A 71 14.15 11.16 2.23
N CYS A 72 14.22 9.92 1.77
CA CYS A 72 15.45 9.16 1.66
C CYS A 72 16.42 9.88 0.71
N LYS A 73 17.69 9.95 1.09
CA LYS A 73 18.72 10.61 0.26
C LYS A 73 19.12 9.81 -0.97
N VAL A 74 18.83 8.52 -1.00
CA VAL A 74 19.18 7.65 -2.12
C VAL A 74 18.15 7.75 -3.23
N CYS A 75 16.86 7.51 -2.95
CA CYS A 75 15.82 7.54 -3.96
C CYS A 75 15.11 8.90 -4.08
N LYS A 76 15.31 9.78 -3.11
CA LYS A 76 14.86 11.19 -3.15
C LYS A 76 13.38 11.37 -3.51
N PRO A 77 12.43 10.82 -2.76
CA PRO A 77 11.03 11.14 -3.00
C PRO A 77 10.78 12.62 -2.71
N PRO A 78 9.75 13.23 -3.33
CA PRO A 78 9.48 14.64 -3.12
C PRO A 78 8.97 14.93 -1.70
N VAL A 79 9.07 16.19 -1.25
CA VAL A 79 8.50 16.62 0.03
C VAL A 79 7.06 17.07 -0.13
N ASN A 80 6.63 17.37 -1.34
CA ASN A 80 5.25 17.76 -1.66
C ASN A 80 4.83 17.09 -2.96
N ASP A 81 3.59 16.59 -2.99
CA ASP A 81 2.99 16.08 -4.24
C ASP A 81 1.46 16.11 -4.20
#